data_adfeba9402881087ebe1fca7eb7300f8
#
_entry.id   adfeba9402881087ebe1fca7eb7300f8
#
_cell.length_a   1.000
_cell.length_b   1.000
_cell.length_c   1.000
_cell.angle_alpha   90.00
_cell.angle_beta   90.00
_cell.angle_gamma   90.00
#
_symmetry.space_group_name_H-M   'P 1'
#
loop_
_entity.id
_entity.type
_entity.pdbx_description
1 polymer ?
#
loop_
_entity_poly.entity_id
_entity_poly.type
_entity_poly.pdbx_seq_one_letter_code
_entity_poly.pdbx_strand_id
1 'polypeptide(L)'
;MFRHYNIISKLPSSQTNANDLTAARLFRSFMNLCLCFGLSQGGALTTVTYATTFFGFRLGSTADGIFFSAFTITSLALATWTVRYIGKLRSYKLALLLFMVYEVMLWFAWGRPTGSASLLALAYSASAIGGFGFALHWTSQSLIFSSTAQAYARARGFEVQTVSNSFSGIFAGIYVLFEMLCKLAASTLVSLSSNIDKHPPWHRFFVLFTIMIFVALINSWKVSNHEERAVVSAASSEKSSLSEESSAPSEPLLSGTNDESPVHNIDSTEQQSTWSSCRNDVYERMISVPRLMVSSPFLCWLMPVNIAFGVTAGFLFSYYYDNTVAAYLGDASVGFVSAISPGTCSMLSLPLAFLAEGFGKSFVIFLGTISLGIIGTLYLFIDNSKLGNWPAVITIQVLMGIGRAVWEGVGKAIYVDVFDENDLAAAFSAMYMVTGMLTFLSLFVFPNVSVKVMAILIIVPALMMVPGYKVVQARSRRTESLKRSDKMLKDHKGMWWSAGPSVSETTPLSPEQPGAGSCESRRDVEQ
;
A
#
# COMPACT_ATOMS: atom_id res chain seq x y z
N MET A 1 9.15 -26.86 -5.43
CA MET A 1 8.52 -26.04 -6.47
C MET A 1 7.02 -26.33 -6.66
N PHE A 2 6.54 -27.57 -6.58
CA PHE A 2 5.13 -27.94 -6.85
C PHE A 2 4.16 -27.91 -5.66
N ARG A 3 4.62 -27.63 -4.43
CA ARG A 3 3.72 -27.60 -3.25
C ARG A 3 2.72 -26.42 -3.25
N HIS A 4 3.03 -25.32 -3.93
CA HIS A 4 2.21 -24.09 -3.94
C HIS A 4 1.22 -24.00 -5.11
N TYR A 5 1.39 -24.80 -6.17
CA TYR A 5 0.34 -24.93 -7.19
C TYR A 5 -0.99 -25.43 -6.59
N ASN A 6 -0.94 -26.07 -5.42
CA ASN A 6 -2.11 -26.47 -4.64
C ASN A 6 -2.91 -25.31 -4.02
N ILE A 7 -2.39 -24.06 -3.99
CA ILE A 7 -3.16 -22.89 -3.52
C ILE A 7 -4.24 -22.54 -4.54
N ILE A 8 -3.94 -22.72 -5.84
CA ILE A 8 -4.86 -22.38 -6.93
C ILE A 8 -5.64 -23.62 -7.41
N SER A 9 -5.06 -24.83 -7.36
CA SER A 9 -5.61 -26.05 -7.98
C SER A 9 -6.55 -26.88 -7.10
N LYS A 10 -6.62 -26.68 -5.82
CA LYS A 10 -7.66 -27.30 -4.97
C LYS A 10 -8.94 -26.50 -5.01
N LEU A 11 -9.62 -26.53 -6.15
CA LEU A 11 -11.07 -26.32 -6.17
C LEU A 11 -11.75 -27.43 -5.35
N PRO A 12 -12.76 -27.12 -4.56
CA PRO A 12 -13.28 -28.02 -3.55
C PRO A 12 -13.89 -29.30 -4.17
N SER A 13 -13.41 -30.44 -3.75
CA SER A 13 -14.11 -31.73 -3.87
C SER A 13 -15.37 -31.70 -2.98
N SER A 14 -16.34 -32.53 -3.26
CA SER A 14 -17.72 -32.55 -2.75
C SER A 14 -17.95 -32.61 -1.23
N GLN A 15 -16.92 -32.52 -0.39
CA GLN A 15 -16.99 -32.30 1.06
C GLN A 15 -16.22 -31.02 1.42
N THR A 16 -16.79 -29.86 1.10
CA THR A 16 -16.21 -28.55 1.42
C THR A 16 -16.43 -28.22 2.89
N ASN A 17 -15.35 -28.23 3.67
CA ASN A 17 -15.32 -27.62 5.00
C ASN A 17 -15.69 -26.12 4.89
N ALA A 18 -16.41 -25.57 5.88
CA ALA A 18 -16.78 -24.15 5.94
C ALA A 18 -15.60 -23.21 5.73
N ASN A 19 -14.41 -23.62 6.16
CA ASN A 19 -13.14 -22.89 5.96
C ASN A 19 -12.72 -22.82 4.49
N ASP A 20 -12.93 -23.87 3.70
CA ASP A 20 -12.62 -23.89 2.27
C ASP A 20 -13.53 -22.95 1.49
N LEU A 21 -14.82 -22.92 1.84
CA LEU A 21 -15.76 -21.99 1.23
C LEU A 21 -15.42 -20.53 1.56
N THR A 22 -14.99 -20.27 2.79
CA THR A 22 -14.53 -18.94 3.23
C THR A 22 -13.27 -18.52 2.48
N ALA A 23 -12.27 -19.38 2.36
CA ALA A 23 -11.06 -19.13 1.62
C ALA A 23 -11.34 -18.84 0.12
N ALA A 24 -12.24 -19.59 -0.50
CA ALA A 24 -12.64 -19.37 -1.89
C ALA A 24 -13.32 -17.99 -2.09
N ARG A 25 -14.17 -17.56 -1.15
CA ARG A 25 -14.80 -16.23 -1.17
C ARG A 25 -13.76 -15.12 -1.00
N LEU A 26 -12.81 -15.28 -0.09
CA LEU A 26 -11.70 -14.33 0.13
C LEU A 26 -10.85 -14.19 -1.12
N PHE A 27 -10.47 -15.29 -1.75
CA PHE A 27 -9.70 -15.28 -2.99
C PHE A 27 -10.46 -14.59 -4.14
N ARG A 28 -11.74 -14.86 -4.30
CA ARG A 28 -12.59 -14.19 -5.30
C ARG A 28 -12.70 -12.69 -5.05
N SER A 29 -12.85 -12.27 -3.79
CA SER A 29 -12.86 -10.85 -3.41
C SER A 29 -11.51 -10.18 -3.73
N PHE A 30 -10.40 -10.86 -3.46
CA PHE A 30 -9.06 -10.40 -3.82
C PHE A 30 -8.89 -10.26 -5.34
N MET A 31 -9.33 -11.23 -6.13
CA MET A 31 -9.28 -11.14 -7.60
C MET A 31 -10.10 -9.96 -8.15
N ASN A 32 -11.29 -9.71 -7.57
CA ASN A 32 -12.08 -8.54 -7.93
C ASN A 32 -11.36 -7.23 -7.58
N LEU A 33 -10.65 -7.17 -6.44
CA LEU A 33 -9.81 -6.02 -6.09
C LEU A 33 -8.71 -5.80 -7.14
N CYS A 34 -8.00 -6.86 -7.54
CA CYS A 34 -6.95 -6.79 -8.58
C CYS A 34 -7.49 -6.27 -9.91
N LEU A 35 -8.65 -6.75 -10.35
CA LEU A 35 -9.29 -6.31 -11.59
C LEU A 35 -9.76 -4.86 -11.52
N CYS A 36 -10.44 -4.46 -10.45
CA CYS A 36 -10.90 -3.07 -10.26
C CYS A 36 -9.71 -2.11 -10.22
N PHE A 37 -8.66 -2.48 -9.48
CA PHE A 37 -7.44 -1.70 -9.39
C PHE A 37 -6.74 -1.59 -10.74
N GLY A 38 -6.59 -2.69 -11.46
CA GLY A 38 -5.97 -2.73 -12.78
C GLY A 38 -6.67 -1.84 -13.80
N LEU A 39 -8.01 -1.92 -13.88
CA LEU A 39 -8.80 -1.11 -14.80
C LEU A 39 -8.65 0.40 -14.50
N SER A 40 -8.77 0.79 -13.25
CA SER A 40 -8.72 2.22 -12.86
C SER A 40 -7.31 2.78 -12.91
N GLN A 41 -6.33 2.04 -12.39
CA GLN A 41 -4.93 2.46 -12.34
C GLN A 41 -4.31 2.50 -13.74
N GLY A 42 -4.63 1.50 -14.58
CA GLY A 42 -4.15 1.43 -15.96
C GLY A 42 -4.62 2.64 -16.76
N GLY A 43 -5.89 3.04 -16.65
CA GLY A 43 -6.42 4.25 -17.27
C GLY A 43 -5.73 5.51 -16.76
N ALA A 44 -5.78 5.76 -15.46
CA ALA A 44 -5.24 6.98 -14.86
C ALA A 44 -3.73 7.18 -15.12
N LEU A 45 -2.90 6.14 -14.98
CA LEU A 45 -1.46 6.23 -15.29
C LEU A 45 -1.17 6.40 -16.78
N THR A 46 -2.02 5.85 -17.65
CA THR A 46 -1.88 6.08 -19.09
C THR A 46 -2.19 7.53 -19.42
N THR A 47 -3.22 8.10 -18.82
CA THR A 47 -3.57 9.53 -18.98
C THR A 47 -2.43 10.44 -18.52
N VAL A 48 -1.82 10.18 -17.35
CA VAL A 48 -0.61 10.88 -16.88
C VAL A 48 0.55 10.74 -17.91
N THR A 49 0.82 9.53 -18.40
CA THR A 49 1.91 9.30 -19.38
C THR A 49 1.73 10.11 -20.67
N TYR A 50 0.51 10.36 -21.08
CA TYR A 50 0.21 11.12 -22.31
C TYR A 50 -0.14 12.59 -22.08
N ALA A 51 -0.09 13.10 -20.85
CA ALA A 51 -0.47 14.49 -20.55
C ALA A 51 0.34 15.52 -21.36
N THR A 52 1.64 15.30 -21.53
CA THR A 52 2.52 16.16 -22.35
C THR A 52 2.17 16.08 -23.83
N THR A 53 1.72 14.93 -24.31
CA THR A 53 1.36 14.73 -25.73
C THR A 53 0.07 15.46 -26.09
N PHE A 54 -0.96 15.45 -25.23
CA PHE A 54 -2.23 16.08 -25.58
C PHE A 54 -2.38 17.52 -25.12
N PHE A 55 -1.67 17.99 -24.08
CA PHE A 55 -1.70 19.39 -23.64
C PHE A 55 -0.44 20.18 -24.03
N GLY A 56 0.56 19.52 -24.61
CA GLY A 56 1.88 20.09 -24.87
C GLY A 56 2.78 20.06 -23.63
N PHE A 57 4.08 20.14 -23.85
CA PHE A 57 5.10 19.91 -22.81
C PHE A 57 4.88 20.74 -21.54
N ARG A 58 4.70 22.07 -21.68
CA ARG A 58 4.58 22.98 -20.53
C ARG A 58 3.37 22.68 -19.65
N LEU A 59 2.20 22.60 -20.27
CA LEU A 59 0.95 22.39 -19.53
C LEU A 59 0.87 20.97 -18.99
N GLY A 60 1.22 19.96 -19.80
CA GLY A 60 1.21 18.56 -19.39
C GLY A 60 2.16 18.28 -18.23
N SER A 61 3.42 18.73 -18.31
CA SER A 61 4.38 18.56 -17.21
C SER A 61 3.96 19.26 -15.92
N THR A 62 3.36 20.47 -16.04
CA THR A 62 2.82 21.16 -14.85
C THR A 62 1.63 20.42 -14.25
N ALA A 63 0.74 19.90 -15.08
CA ALA A 63 -0.40 19.10 -14.66
C ALA A 63 0.04 17.82 -13.93
N ASP A 64 1.03 17.10 -14.46
CA ASP A 64 1.63 15.93 -13.81
C ASP A 64 2.36 16.32 -12.51
N GLY A 65 3.05 17.45 -12.49
CA GLY A 65 3.66 17.99 -11.28
C GLY A 65 2.63 18.26 -10.18
N ILE A 66 1.47 18.85 -10.52
CA ILE A 66 0.35 19.07 -9.59
C ILE A 66 -0.24 17.74 -9.13
N PHE A 67 -0.41 16.77 -10.04
CA PHE A 67 -0.92 15.44 -9.71
C PHE A 67 -0.04 14.74 -8.64
N PHE A 68 1.27 14.66 -8.88
CA PHE A 68 2.19 14.02 -7.93
C PHE A 68 2.41 14.84 -6.65
N SER A 69 2.28 16.17 -6.70
CA SER A 69 2.28 17.02 -5.49
C SER A 69 1.06 16.74 -4.62
N ALA A 70 -0.14 16.71 -5.23
CA ALA A 70 -1.39 16.39 -4.54
C ALA A 70 -1.35 14.97 -3.98
N PHE A 71 -0.82 14.00 -4.73
CA PHE A 71 -0.58 12.64 -4.26
C PHE A 71 0.31 12.61 -3.01
N THR A 72 1.43 13.33 -3.04
CA THR A 72 2.41 13.39 -1.95
C THR A 72 1.79 13.99 -0.68
N ILE A 73 1.15 15.16 -0.81
CA ILE A 73 0.52 15.87 0.31
C ILE A 73 -0.60 15.02 0.92
N THR A 74 -1.42 14.43 0.07
CA THR A 74 -2.52 13.56 0.51
C THR A 74 -2.01 12.31 1.23
N SER A 75 -0.98 11.66 0.70
CA SER A 75 -0.35 10.49 1.33
C SER A 75 0.26 10.84 2.69
N LEU A 76 0.82 12.05 2.83
CA LEU A 76 1.42 12.50 4.08
C LEU A 76 0.38 12.73 5.19
N ALA A 77 -0.73 13.39 4.88
CA ALA A 77 -1.63 13.92 5.91
C ALA A 77 -3.06 13.35 5.84
N LEU A 78 -3.63 13.21 4.65
CA LEU A 78 -5.07 12.98 4.48
C LEU A 78 -5.45 11.52 4.26
N ALA A 79 -4.60 10.73 3.57
CA ALA A 79 -4.97 9.37 3.17
C ALA A 79 -5.24 8.46 4.38
N THR A 80 -4.35 8.47 5.38
CA THR A 80 -4.50 7.67 6.60
C THR A 80 -5.73 8.09 7.39
N TRP A 81 -5.95 9.40 7.54
CA TRP A 81 -7.12 9.94 8.22
C TRP A 81 -8.41 9.52 7.51
N THR A 82 -8.50 9.75 6.18
CA THR A 82 -9.70 9.42 5.40
C THR A 82 -10.03 7.93 5.49
N VAL A 83 -9.01 7.06 5.32
CA VAL A 83 -9.24 5.61 5.36
C VAL A 83 -9.69 5.13 6.75
N ARG A 84 -9.17 5.71 7.82
CA ARG A 84 -9.60 5.36 9.18
C ARG A 84 -10.99 5.91 9.52
N TYR A 85 -11.34 7.11 9.00
CA TYR A 85 -12.61 7.76 9.28
C TYR A 85 -13.79 7.12 8.54
N ILE A 86 -13.70 6.93 7.23
CA ILE A 86 -14.80 6.40 6.41
C ILE A 86 -14.67 4.88 6.12
N GLY A 87 -13.55 4.27 6.50
CA GLY A 87 -13.27 2.86 6.27
C GLY A 87 -12.57 2.59 4.93
N LYS A 88 -11.75 1.52 4.90
CA LYS A 88 -10.89 1.16 3.75
C LYS A 88 -11.66 0.96 2.45
N LEU A 89 -12.83 0.28 2.49
CA LEU A 89 -13.61 0.00 1.28
C LEU A 89 -14.34 1.22 0.74
N ARG A 90 -14.87 2.08 1.62
CA ARG A 90 -15.51 3.34 1.20
C ARG A 90 -14.49 4.32 0.64
N SER A 91 -13.30 4.41 1.24
CA SER A 91 -12.17 5.20 0.72
C SER A 91 -11.74 4.72 -0.67
N TYR A 92 -11.70 3.40 -0.89
CA TYR A 92 -11.40 2.82 -2.19
C TYR A 92 -12.42 3.24 -3.27
N LYS A 93 -13.72 3.18 -2.95
CA LYS A 93 -14.78 3.62 -3.86
C LYS A 93 -14.74 5.13 -4.12
N LEU A 94 -14.45 5.93 -3.09
CA LEU A 94 -14.23 7.37 -3.24
C LEU A 94 -13.06 7.66 -4.19
N ALA A 95 -11.96 6.94 -4.07
CA ALA A 95 -10.82 7.08 -4.97
C ALA A 95 -11.17 6.78 -6.43
N LEU A 96 -11.95 5.74 -6.69
CA LEU A 96 -12.45 5.43 -8.04
C LEU A 96 -13.36 6.54 -8.60
N LEU A 97 -14.21 7.11 -7.77
CA LEU A 97 -15.05 8.25 -8.15
C LEU A 97 -14.19 9.48 -8.50
N LEU A 98 -13.16 9.77 -7.71
CA LEU A 98 -12.23 10.88 -7.96
C LEU A 98 -11.44 10.67 -9.27
N PHE A 99 -11.03 9.44 -9.59
CA PHE A 99 -10.42 9.13 -10.87
C PHE A 99 -11.39 9.36 -12.05
N MET A 100 -12.65 8.98 -11.90
CA MET A 100 -13.66 9.24 -12.92
C MET A 100 -13.85 10.75 -13.14
N VAL A 101 -13.89 11.55 -12.06
CA VAL A 101 -13.94 13.02 -12.13
C VAL A 101 -12.70 13.58 -12.81
N TYR A 102 -11.51 13.06 -12.49
CA TYR A 102 -10.24 13.43 -13.13
C TYR A 102 -10.30 13.26 -14.65
N GLU A 103 -10.68 12.09 -15.14
CA GLU A 103 -10.77 11.80 -16.59
C GLU A 103 -11.80 12.69 -17.29
N VAL A 104 -12.98 12.86 -16.69
CA VAL A 104 -14.07 13.70 -17.24
C VAL A 104 -13.64 15.18 -17.30
N MET A 105 -12.97 15.69 -16.27
CA MET A 105 -12.48 17.07 -16.27
C MET A 105 -11.39 17.29 -17.33
N LEU A 106 -10.49 16.34 -17.53
CA LEU A 106 -9.46 16.41 -18.59
C LEU A 106 -10.12 16.33 -19.98
N TRP A 107 -11.16 15.54 -20.14
CA TRP A 107 -11.93 15.53 -21.39
C TRP A 107 -12.53 16.90 -21.70
N PHE A 108 -13.15 17.56 -20.71
CA PHE A 108 -13.65 18.93 -20.88
C PHE A 108 -12.54 19.96 -21.07
N ALA A 109 -11.37 19.77 -20.47
CA ALA A 109 -10.21 20.62 -20.65
C ALA A 109 -9.70 20.55 -22.10
N TRP A 110 -9.62 19.36 -22.68
CA TRP A 110 -9.14 19.13 -24.04
C TRP A 110 -9.89 19.98 -25.10
N GLY A 111 -11.18 20.19 -24.96
CA GLY A 111 -11.99 20.97 -25.91
C GLY A 111 -11.81 22.49 -25.81
N ARG A 112 -10.93 22.99 -24.94
CA ARG A 112 -10.74 24.43 -24.71
C ARG A 112 -9.58 25.02 -25.54
N PRO A 113 -9.66 26.32 -25.92
CA PRO A 113 -8.56 26.97 -26.63
C PRO A 113 -7.26 26.95 -25.82
N THR A 114 -6.15 26.72 -26.52
CA THR A 114 -4.79 26.72 -25.92
C THR A 114 -4.52 28.05 -25.22
N GLY A 115 -4.03 28.02 -23.97
CA GLY A 115 -3.73 29.19 -23.17
C GLY A 115 -4.93 29.87 -22.50
N SER A 116 -6.15 29.35 -22.69
CA SER A 116 -7.32 29.90 -21.99
C SER A 116 -7.27 29.61 -20.48
N ALA A 117 -7.75 30.57 -19.67
CA ALA A 117 -7.86 30.39 -18.22
C ALA A 117 -8.72 29.17 -17.84
N SER A 118 -9.75 28.86 -18.62
CA SER A 118 -10.61 27.68 -18.40
C SER A 118 -9.88 26.36 -18.65
N LEU A 119 -9.00 26.29 -19.66
CA LEU A 119 -8.14 25.12 -19.87
C LEU A 119 -7.21 24.90 -18.68
N LEU A 120 -6.50 25.93 -18.25
CA LEU A 120 -5.58 25.86 -17.11
C LEU A 120 -6.31 25.45 -15.82
N ALA A 121 -7.45 26.10 -15.53
CA ALA A 121 -8.25 25.79 -14.34
C ALA A 121 -8.74 24.35 -14.34
N LEU A 122 -9.28 23.84 -15.45
CA LEU A 122 -9.76 22.47 -15.56
C LEU A 122 -8.61 21.46 -15.45
N ALA A 123 -7.51 21.66 -16.20
CA ALA A 123 -6.38 20.73 -16.19
C ALA A 123 -5.72 20.63 -14.80
N TYR A 124 -5.49 21.76 -14.14
CA TYR A 124 -4.83 21.78 -12.83
C TYR A 124 -5.74 21.28 -11.71
N SER A 125 -7.04 21.63 -11.75
CA SER A 125 -8.02 21.09 -10.78
C SER A 125 -8.21 19.58 -10.96
N ALA A 126 -8.30 19.10 -12.20
CA ALA A 126 -8.34 17.69 -12.51
C ALA A 126 -7.13 16.96 -11.92
N SER A 127 -5.92 17.47 -12.19
CA SER A 127 -4.68 16.88 -11.68
C SER A 127 -4.62 16.84 -10.16
N ALA A 128 -5.06 17.90 -9.47
CA ALA A 128 -5.14 17.92 -8.02
C ALA A 128 -6.13 16.86 -7.47
N ILE A 129 -7.32 16.75 -8.10
CA ILE A 129 -8.34 15.74 -7.74
C ILE A 129 -7.81 14.33 -8.04
N GLY A 130 -7.18 14.13 -9.19
CA GLY A 130 -6.56 12.86 -9.56
C GLY A 130 -5.48 12.42 -8.59
N GLY A 131 -4.58 13.32 -8.19
CA GLY A 131 -3.53 13.05 -7.22
C GLY A 131 -4.07 12.70 -5.82
N PHE A 132 -5.11 13.41 -5.37
CA PHE A 132 -5.83 13.06 -4.14
C PHE A 132 -6.46 11.66 -4.22
N GLY A 133 -7.17 11.37 -5.32
CA GLY A 133 -7.74 10.05 -5.60
C GLY A 133 -6.67 8.95 -5.64
N PHE A 134 -5.50 9.24 -6.23
CA PHE A 134 -4.38 8.31 -6.35
C PHE A 134 -3.84 7.89 -4.98
N ALA A 135 -3.67 8.83 -4.04
CA ALA A 135 -3.23 8.53 -2.68
C ALA A 135 -4.22 7.65 -1.91
N LEU A 136 -5.51 7.98 -1.99
CA LEU A 136 -6.57 7.16 -1.37
C LEU A 136 -6.65 5.77 -1.98
N HIS A 137 -6.52 5.67 -3.31
CA HIS A 137 -6.58 4.42 -4.06
C HIS A 137 -5.49 3.44 -3.60
N TRP A 138 -4.24 3.89 -3.56
CA TRP A 138 -3.10 3.09 -3.13
C TRP A 138 -3.17 2.71 -1.65
N THR A 139 -3.47 3.67 -0.76
CA THR A 139 -3.53 3.41 0.69
C THR A 139 -4.66 2.45 1.04
N SER A 140 -5.87 2.68 0.51
CA SER A 140 -7.03 1.82 0.80
C SER A 140 -6.87 0.42 0.22
N GLN A 141 -6.36 0.30 -1.03
CA GLN A 141 -6.06 -0.98 -1.65
C GLN A 141 -5.08 -1.80 -0.83
N SER A 142 -3.99 -1.19 -0.36
CA SER A 142 -2.96 -1.90 0.42
C SER A 142 -3.50 -2.45 1.73
N LEU A 143 -4.42 -1.74 2.38
CA LEU A 143 -5.09 -2.20 3.59
C LEU A 143 -6.11 -3.33 3.32
N ILE A 144 -6.89 -3.23 2.23
CA ILE A 144 -7.79 -4.31 1.81
C ILE A 144 -6.98 -5.55 1.45
N PHE A 145 -5.87 -5.39 0.72
CA PHE A 145 -4.93 -6.45 0.39
C PHE A 145 -4.41 -7.16 1.64
N SER A 146 -3.84 -6.40 2.59
CA SER A 146 -3.26 -6.96 3.82
C SER A 146 -4.28 -7.74 4.64
N SER A 147 -5.44 -7.15 4.90
CA SER A 147 -6.49 -7.82 5.68
C SER A 147 -7.04 -9.07 4.99
N THR A 148 -7.14 -9.06 3.64
CA THR A 148 -7.59 -10.23 2.88
C THR A 148 -6.55 -11.34 2.90
N ALA A 149 -5.26 -11.01 2.78
CA ALA A 149 -4.16 -11.98 2.87
C ALA A 149 -4.09 -12.65 4.25
N GLN A 150 -4.21 -11.88 5.33
CA GLN A 150 -4.25 -12.40 6.69
C GLN A 150 -5.47 -13.30 6.93
N ALA A 151 -6.66 -12.88 6.49
CA ALA A 151 -7.88 -13.68 6.62
C ALA A 151 -7.79 -15.00 5.84
N TYR A 152 -7.24 -14.96 4.62
CA TYR A 152 -7.02 -16.15 3.80
C TYR A 152 -6.01 -17.10 4.43
N ALA A 153 -4.90 -16.58 4.97
CA ALA A 153 -3.89 -17.36 5.68
C ALA A 153 -4.51 -18.10 6.87
N ARG A 154 -5.30 -17.41 7.70
CA ARG A 154 -6.04 -18.00 8.82
C ARG A 154 -7.02 -19.09 8.38
N ALA A 155 -7.81 -18.84 7.32
CA ALA A 155 -8.80 -19.80 6.82
C ALA A 155 -8.16 -21.09 6.26
N ARG A 156 -6.93 -20.99 5.73
CA ARG A 156 -6.18 -22.12 5.14
C ARG A 156 -5.14 -22.73 6.07
N GLY A 157 -4.88 -22.14 7.24
CA GLY A 157 -3.79 -22.57 8.13
C GLY A 157 -2.38 -22.34 7.53
N PHE A 158 -2.24 -21.36 6.63
CA PHE A 158 -0.95 -21.00 6.05
C PHE A 158 -0.26 -19.89 6.84
N GLU A 159 1.04 -19.81 6.71
CA GLU A 159 1.80 -18.66 7.21
C GLU A 159 1.44 -17.39 6.41
N VAL A 160 1.17 -16.29 7.13
CA VAL A 160 0.75 -15.00 6.53
C VAL A 160 1.78 -14.52 5.51
N GLN A 161 3.07 -14.71 5.79
CA GLN A 161 4.15 -14.30 4.91
C GLN A 161 4.09 -14.98 3.53
N THR A 162 3.83 -16.28 3.50
CA THR A 162 3.69 -17.07 2.26
C THR A 162 2.50 -16.57 1.41
N VAL A 163 1.36 -16.35 2.07
CA VAL A 163 0.16 -15.83 1.38
C VAL A 163 0.37 -14.41 0.88
N SER A 164 0.98 -13.55 1.69
CA SER A 164 1.28 -12.16 1.33
C SER A 164 2.21 -12.06 0.12
N ASN A 165 3.25 -12.90 0.04
CA ASN A 165 4.14 -12.96 -1.10
C ASN A 165 3.40 -13.36 -2.39
N SER A 166 2.62 -14.44 -2.33
CA SER A 166 1.86 -14.93 -3.48
C SER A 166 0.81 -13.92 -3.94
N PHE A 167 0.06 -13.34 -3.00
CA PHE A 167 -0.96 -12.34 -3.30
C PHE A 167 -0.36 -11.06 -3.87
N SER A 168 0.79 -10.60 -3.36
CA SER A 168 1.46 -9.41 -3.90
C SER A 168 1.93 -9.62 -5.33
N GLY A 169 2.46 -10.81 -5.64
CA GLY A 169 2.84 -11.18 -7.01
C GLY A 169 1.65 -11.23 -7.97
N ILE A 170 0.52 -11.85 -7.55
CA ILE A 170 -0.72 -11.89 -8.34
C ILE A 170 -1.27 -10.47 -8.56
N PHE A 171 -1.35 -9.68 -7.49
CA PHE A 171 -1.85 -8.31 -7.55
C PHE A 171 -1.01 -7.46 -8.52
N ALA A 172 0.31 -7.43 -8.34
CA ALA A 172 1.21 -6.67 -9.19
C ALA A 172 1.12 -7.15 -10.65
N GLY A 173 1.14 -8.47 -10.88
CA GLY A 173 1.01 -9.04 -12.22
C GLY A 173 -0.25 -8.57 -12.95
N ILE A 174 -1.40 -8.64 -12.29
CA ILE A 174 -2.69 -8.29 -12.92
C ILE A 174 -2.78 -6.77 -13.18
N TYR A 175 -2.57 -5.92 -12.17
CA TYR A 175 -2.82 -4.50 -12.38
C TYR A 175 -1.84 -3.85 -13.35
N VAL A 176 -0.58 -4.30 -13.35
CA VAL A 176 0.43 -3.78 -14.27
C VAL A 176 0.22 -4.30 -15.69
N LEU A 177 -0.36 -5.52 -15.85
CA LEU A 177 -0.83 -6.00 -17.14
C LEU A 177 -1.89 -5.06 -17.75
N PHE A 178 -2.87 -4.63 -16.94
CA PHE A 178 -3.86 -3.65 -17.39
C PHE A 178 -3.22 -2.32 -17.78
N GLU A 179 -2.23 -1.84 -17.04
CA GLU A 179 -1.48 -0.64 -17.41
C GLU A 179 -0.79 -0.79 -18.77
N MET A 180 -0.12 -1.94 -19.01
CA MET A 180 0.48 -2.23 -20.32
C MET A 180 -0.57 -2.20 -21.42
N LEU A 181 -1.70 -2.89 -21.23
CA LEU A 181 -2.78 -2.95 -22.22
C LEU A 181 -3.39 -1.57 -22.50
N CYS A 182 -3.56 -0.72 -21.49
CA CYS A 182 -4.03 0.65 -21.64
C CYS A 182 -3.05 1.49 -22.46
N LYS A 183 -1.75 1.38 -22.19
CA LYS A 183 -0.70 2.10 -22.94
C LYS A 183 -0.62 1.64 -24.40
N LEU A 184 -0.72 0.34 -24.65
CA LEU A 184 -0.78 -0.20 -26.01
C LEU A 184 -2.05 0.26 -26.75
N ALA A 185 -3.20 0.23 -26.10
CA ALA A 185 -4.45 0.72 -26.68
C ALA A 185 -4.37 2.21 -27.00
N ALA A 186 -3.82 3.03 -26.10
CA ALA A 186 -3.59 4.44 -26.33
C ALA A 186 -2.65 4.69 -27.51
N SER A 187 -1.50 3.98 -27.57
CA SER A 187 -0.54 4.08 -28.67
C SER A 187 -1.17 3.70 -30.02
N THR A 188 -1.96 2.63 -30.03
CA THR A 188 -2.68 2.18 -31.24
C THR A 188 -3.72 3.20 -31.68
N LEU A 189 -4.48 3.79 -30.74
CA LEU A 189 -5.44 4.84 -31.04
C LEU A 189 -4.76 6.07 -31.66
N VAL A 190 -3.61 6.48 -31.11
CA VAL A 190 -2.83 7.62 -31.64
C VAL A 190 -2.29 7.30 -33.03
N SER A 191 -1.71 6.11 -33.23
CA SER A 191 -1.14 5.71 -34.52
C SER A 191 -2.19 5.56 -35.64
N LEU A 192 -3.33 4.97 -35.34
CA LEU A 192 -4.45 4.83 -36.31
C LEU A 192 -5.02 6.18 -36.71
N SER A 193 -5.09 7.11 -35.78
CA SER A 193 -5.67 8.43 -35.99
C SER A 193 -4.80 9.32 -36.87
N SER A 194 -3.48 9.26 -36.71
CA SER A 194 -2.54 10.02 -37.54
C SER A 194 -2.65 9.63 -39.02
N ASN A 195 -3.18 8.44 -39.32
CA ASN A 195 -3.36 7.93 -40.69
C ASN A 195 -4.75 8.24 -41.28
N ILE A 196 -5.78 8.50 -40.46
CA ILE A 196 -7.18 8.63 -40.93
C ILE A 196 -7.68 10.07 -40.78
N ASP A 197 -7.42 10.70 -39.66
CA ASP A 197 -7.88 12.04 -39.29
C ASP A 197 -6.68 12.95 -39.02
N LYS A 198 -6.73 14.20 -39.51
CA LYS A 198 -5.73 15.23 -39.20
C LYS A 198 -5.68 15.63 -37.71
N HIS A 199 -6.56 15.08 -36.88
CA HIS A 199 -6.68 15.36 -35.45
C HIS A 199 -6.62 14.07 -34.64
N PRO A 200 -5.82 14.00 -33.56
CA PRO A 200 -5.76 12.84 -32.67
C PRO A 200 -7.10 12.58 -31.98
N PRO A 201 -7.54 11.33 -31.82
CA PRO A 201 -8.85 10.97 -31.28
C PRO A 201 -8.91 11.00 -29.74
N TRP A 202 -8.43 12.08 -29.13
CA TRP A 202 -8.36 12.19 -27.67
C TRP A 202 -9.74 12.03 -26.98
N HIS A 203 -10.86 12.36 -27.65
CA HIS A 203 -12.20 12.06 -27.13
C HIS A 203 -12.39 10.58 -26.89
N ARG A 204 -11.99 9.72 -27.83
CA ARG A 204 -12.12 8.26 -27.69
C ARG A 204 -11.24 7.73 -26.57
N PHE A 205 -10.09 8.33 -26.37
CA PHE A 205 -9.17 8.03 -25.29
C PHE A 205 -9.81 8.28 -23.91
N PHE A 206 -10.27 9.50 -23.66
CA PHE A 206 -10.88 9.86 -22.37
C PHE A 206 -12.18 9.08 -22.11
N VAL A 207 -13.03 8.88 -23.14
CA VAL A 207 -14.25 8.07 -23.01
C VAL A 207 -13.92 6.62 -22.64
N LEU A 208 -12.93 6.02 -23.29
CA LEU A 208 -12.50 4.64 -22.99
C LEU A 208 -12.08 4.50 -21.51
N PHE A 209 -11.21 5.37 -21.03
CA PHE A 209 -10.73 5.28 -19.65
C PHE A 209 -11.79 5.65 -18.62
N THR A 210 -12.65 6.62 -18.90
CA THR A 210 -13.81 6.90 -18.04
C THR A 210 -14.72 5.67 -17.91
N ILE A 211 -15.02 4.97 -19.01
CA ILE A 211 -15.82 3.73 -18.99
C ILE A 211 -15.10 2.63 -18.18
N MET A 212 -13.79 2.45 -18.36
CA MET A 212 -13.02 1.45 -17.61
C MET A 212 -13.06 1.72 -16.09
N ILE A 213 -12.91 2.98 -15.68
CA ILE A 213 -12.98 3.36 -14.26
C ILE A 213 -14.42 3.19 -13.74
N PHE A 214 -15.45 3.51 -14.53
CA PHE A 214 -16.83 3.28 -14.16
C PHE A 214 -17.15 1.79 -13.96
N VAL A 215 -16.65 0.93 -14.84
CA VAL A 215 -16.76 -0.54 -14.69
C VAL A 215 -16.04 -1.00 -13.42
N ALA A 216 -14.86 -0.44 -13.12
CA ALA A 216 -14.14 -0.72 -11.88
C ALA A 216 -14.96 -0.30 -10.64
N LEU A 217 -15.59 0.88 -10.69
CA LEU A 217 -16.45 1.39 -9.62
C LEU A 217 -17.64 0.44 -9.36
N ILE A 218 -18.34 0.00 -10.40
CA ILE A 218 -19.45 -0.97 -10.28
C ILE A 218 -18.93 -2.30 -9.68
N ASN A 219 -17.84 -2.85 -10.21
CA ASN A 219 -17.30 -4.12 -9.73
C ASN A 219 -16.72 -4.02 -8.30
N SER A 220 -16.35 -2.82 -7.83
CA SER A 220 -15.87 -2.62 -6.46
C SER A 220 -16.88 -3.02 -5.37
N TRP A 221 -18.18 -3.11 -5.70
CA TRP A 221 -19.24 -3.62 -4.81
C TRP A 221 -19.09 -5.12 -4.51
N LYS A 222 -18.38 -5.88 -5.37
CA LYS A 222 -18.06 -7.29 -5.16
C LYS A 222 -16.84 -7.50 -4.26
N VAL A 223 -16.06 -6.45 -3.99
CA VAL A 223 -14.98 -6.47 -3.01
C VAL A 223 -15.59 -6.41 -1.62
N SER A 224 -15.40 -7.44 -0.82
CA SER A 224 -16.04 -7.56 0.49
C SER A 224 -15.15 -7.06 1.62
N ASN A 225 -15.75 -6.38 2.60
CA ASN A 225 -15.09 -6.05 3.86
C ASN A 225 -15.35 -7.18 4.87
N HIS A 226 -14.40 -8.08 5.00
CA HIS A 226 -14.56 -9.28 5.85
C HIS A 226 -14.53 -8.97 7.34
N GLU A 227 -13.88 -7.88 7.75
CA GLU A 227 -13.83 -7.45 9.15
C GLU A 227 -15.18 -6.90 9.62
N GLU A 228 -15.85 -6.04 8.83
CA GLU A 228 -17.19 -5.56 9.19
C GLU A 228 -18.19 -6.71 9.33
N ARG A 229 -18.09 -7.73 8.48
CA ARG A 229 -18.95 -8.91 8.58
C ARG A 229 -18.65 -9.76 9.80
N ALA A 230 -17.38 -9.90 10.18
CA ALA A 230 -16.99 -10.63 11.39
C ALA A 230 -17.46 -9.91 12.66
N VAL A 231 -17.34 -8.59 12.72
CA VAL A 231 -17.84 -7.78 13.84
C VAL A 231 -19.36 -7.82 13.93
N VAL A 232 -20.08 -7.71 12.80
CA VAL A 232 -21.56 -7.81 12.77
C VAL A 232 -22.02 -9.21 13.18
N SER A 233 -21.32 -10.26 12.74
CA SER A 233 -21.61 -11.63 13.12
C SER A 233 -21.35 -11.88 14.60
N ALA A 234 -20.27 -11.35 15.17
CA ALA A 234 -19.98 -11.45 16.60
C ALA A 234 -21.02 -10.71 17.44
N ALA A 235 -21.38 -9.48 17.05
CA ALA A 235 -22.41 -8.69 17.73
C ALA A 235 -23.81 -9.31 17.64
N SER A 236 -24.12 -10.02 16.54
CA SER A 236 -25.39 -10.74 16.41
C SER A 236 -25.41 -12.03 17.25
N SER A 237 -24.27 -12.70 17.39
CA SER A 237 -24.12 -13.87 18.26
C SER A 237 -24.23 -13.51 19.75
N GLU A 238 -23.66 -12.37 20.15
CA GLU A 238 -23.74 -11.86 21.53
C GLU A 238 -25.17 -11.42 21.90
N LYS A 239 -25.90 -10.82 20.95
CA LYS A 239 -27.33 -10.52 21.14
C LYS A 239 -28.20 -11.78 21.23
N SER A 240 -27.89 -12.85 20.53
CA SER A 240 -28.63 -14.11 20.63
C SER A 240 -28.34 -14.82 21.95
N SER A 241 -27.13 -14.78 22.48
CA SER A 241 -26.80 -15.35 23.78
C SER A 241 -27.46 -14.58 24.97
N LEU A 242 -27.54 -13.24 24.86
CA LEU A 242 -28.23 -12.41 25.85
C LEU A 242 -29.77 -12.59 25.83
N SER A 243 -30.36 -12.98 24.69
CA SER A 243 -31.78 -13.24 24.57
C SER A 243 -32.18 -14.62 25.10
N GLU A 244 -31.27 -15.59 25.13
CA GLU A 244 -31.50 -16.91 25.71
C GLU A 244 -31.40 -16.92 27.25
N GLU A 245 -30.57 -16.05 27.84
CA GLU A 245 -30.41 -15.92 29.29
C GLU A 245 -31.58 -15.18 29.98
N SER A 246 -32.38 -14.43 29.21
CA SER A 246 -33.56 -13.68 29.69
C SER A 246 -34.85 -14.50 29.73
N SER A 247 -34.81 -15.79 29.40
CA SER A 247 -35.99 -16.67 29.39
C SER A 247 -36.08 -17.62 30.63
N ALA A 248 -35.37 -17.32 31.73
CA ALA A 248 -35.62 -17.94 33.00
C ALA A 248 -36.94 -17.43 33.63
N PRO A 249 -37.82 -18.29 34.16
CA PRO A 249 -39.14 -17.88 34.64
C PRO A 249 -39.00 -17.02 35.89
N SER A 250 -39.36 -15.75 35.78
CA SER A 250 -39.45 -14.81 36.90
C SER A 250 -40.67 -15.16 37.77
N GLU A 251 -40.44 -15.48 39.01
CA GLU A 251 -41.45 -15.48 40.08
C GLU A 251 -42.11 -14.08 40.24
N PRO A 252 -43.40 -13.99 40.55
CA PRO A 252 -44.07 -12.73 40.68
C PRO A 252 -43.83 -12.16 42.11
N LEU A 253 -43.07 -11.08 42.18
CA LEU A 253 -42.98 -10.25 43.41
C LEU A 253 -43.80 -8.98 43.23
N LEU A 254 -44.74 -8.82 44.18
CA LEU A 254 -45.68 -7.73 44.36
C LEU A 254 -45.03 -6.38 44.66
N SER A 255 -45.82 -5.32 44.29
CA SER A 255 -45.96 -4.05 44.98
C SER A 255 -44.96 -2.92 44.69
N GLY A 256 -45.42 -1.93 43.95
CA GLY A 256 -45.65 -0.55 44.41
C GLY A 256 -44.43 0.29 44.74
N THR A 257 -44.13 1.22 43.85
CA THR A 257 -44.01 2.67 44.21
C THR A 257 -43.80 3.46 42.92
N ASN A 258 -44.60 4.53 42.77
CA ASN A 258 -44.45 5.60 41.80
C ASN A 258 -43.15 6.35 42.08
N ASP A 259 -42.22 6.36 41.13
CA ASP A 259 -41.12 7.34 41.10
C ASP A 259 -41.04 7.99 39.75
N GLU A 260 -41.30 9.29 39.76
CA GLU A 260 -41.14 10.22 38.65
C GLU A 260 -39.70 10.17 38.15
N SER A 261 -39.53 9.86 36.88
CA SER A 261 -38.25 9.91 36.18
C SER A 261 -37.80 11.38 36.07
N PRO A 262 -36.62 11.79 36.59
CA PRO A 262 -36.08 13.12 36.32
C PRO A 262 -35.70 13.22 34.84
N VAL A 263 -36.23 14.23 34.18
CA VAL A 263 -35.81 14.68 32.84
C VAL A 263 -34.30 14.96 32.91
N HIS A 264 -33.50 14.07 32.34
CA HIS A 264 -32.06 14.25 32.23
C HIS A 264 -31.80 15.41 31.27
N ASN A 265 -31.46 16.59 31.83
CA ASN A 265 -30.80 17.65 31.09
C ASN A 265 -29.51 17.08 30.51
N ILE A 266 -29.46 16.90 29.18
CA ILE A 266 -28.26 16.53 28.46
C ILE A 266 -27.28 17.69 28.62
N ASP A 267 -26.33 17.52 29.51
CA ASP A 267 -25.31 18.50 29.88
C ASP A 267 -24.48 18.85 28.63
N SER A 268 -24.44 20.15 28.31
CA SER A 268 -23.59 20.75 27.29
C SER A 268 -22.10 20.44 27.49
N THR A 269 -21.71 19.98 28.66
CA THR A 269 -20.35 19.56 29.03
C THR A 269 -19.95 18.21 28.38
N GLU A 270 -20.90 17.30 28.23
CA GLU A 270 -20.63 15.97 27.57
C GLU A 270 -20.42 16.14 26.07
N GLN A 271 -21.12 17.06 25.45
CA GLN A 271 -20.97 17.36 24.02
C GLN A 271 -19.62 18.04 23.73
N GLN A 272 -19.12 18.88 24.63
CA GLN A 272 -17.83 19.55 24.51
C GLN A 272 -16.64 18.60 24.71
N SER A 273 -16.77 17.62 25.61
CA SER A 273 -15.76 16.53 25.79
C SER A 273 -15.67 15.62 24.57
N THR A 274 -16.79 15.32 23.91
CA THR A 274 -16.85 14.51 22.70
C THR A 274 -16.18 15.21 21.50
N TRP A 275 -16.37 16.53 21.35
CA TRP A 275 -15.73 17.31 20.29
C TRP A 275 -14.21 17.45 20.48
N SER A 276 -13.74 17.64 21.71
CA SER A 276 -12.31 17.73 22.02
C SER A 276 -11.60 16.40 21.80
N SER A 277 -12.24 15.29 22.18
CA SER A 277 -11.75 13.93 21.93
C SER A 277 -11.69 13.64 20.42
N CYS A 278 -12.72 13.98 19.67
CA CYS A 278 -12.76 13.81 18.21
C CYS A 278 -11.67 14.64 17.52
N ARG A 279 -11.45 15.88 17.93
CA ARG A 279 -10.41 16.76 17.38
C ARG A 279 -9.01 16.22 17.64
N ASN A 280 -8.73 15.72 18.84
CA ASN A 280 -7.44 15.14 19.19
C ASN A 280 -7.19 13.84 18.42
N ASP A 281 -8.21 13.01 18.24
CA ASP A 281 -8.12 11.79 17.43
C ASP A 281 -7.82 12.11 15.94
N VAL A 282 -8.44 13.16 15.39
CA VAL A 282 -8.15 13.63 14.01
C VAL A 282 -6.69 14.09 13.91
N TYR A 283 -6.23 14.92 14.85
CA TYR A 283 -4.85 15.42 14.86
C TYR A 283 -3.83 14.28 14.94
N GLU A 284 -3.98 13.35 15.90
CA GLU A 284 -3.11 12.18 16.05
C GLU A 284 -3.05 11.32 14.77
N ARG A 285 -4.16 11.22 14.05
CA ARG A 285 -4.22 10.45 12.79
C ARG A 285 -3.56 11.18 11.63
N MET A 286 -3.67 12.51 11.55
CA MET A 286 -2.99 13.30 10.52
C MET A 286 -1.47 13.29 10.69
N ILE A 287 -0.98 13.31 11.93
CA ILE A 287 0.46 13.25 12.22
C ILE A 287 1.02 11.82 12.27
N SER A 288 0.19 10.79 12.09
CA SER A 288 0.62 9.39 12.19
C SER A 288 1.74 9.04 11.20
N VAL A 289 1.70 9.56 9.97
CA VAL A 289 2.74 9.34 8.96
C VAL A 289 4.04 10.05 9.31
N PRO A 290 4.08 11.38 9.56
CA PRO A 290 5.29 12.07 10.03
C PRO A 290 5.86 11.46 11.32
N ARG A 291 5.00 11.13 12.28
CA ARG A 291 5.41 10.49 13.54
C ARG A 291 6.08 9.14 13.28
N LEU A 292 5.49 8.28 12.46
CA LEU A 292 6.07 6.98 12.12
C LEU A 292 7.39 7.12 11.36
N MET A 293 7.51 8.12 10.50
CA MET A 293 8.76 8.41 9.78
C MET A 293 9.91 8.77 10.72
N VAL A 294 9.62 9.47 11.81
CA VAL A 294 10.64 9.87 12.79
C VAL A 294 10.89 8.78 13.83
N SER A 295 9.84 8.08 14.28
CA SER A 295 9.92 7.12 15.38
C SER A 295 10.31 5.71 14.95
N SER A 296 10.01 5.31 13.69
CA SER A 296 10.27 3.95 13.24
C SER A 296 11.60 3.81 12.52
N PRO A 297 12.61 3.17 13.14
CA PRO A 297 13.88 2.90 12.47
C PRO A 297 13.72 1.92 11.29
N PHE A 298 12.69 1.07 11.29
CA PHE A 298 12.40 0.17 10.17
C PHE A 298 12.04 0.94 8.91
N LEU A 299 11.19 1.97 9.06
CA LEU A 299 10.76 2.80 7.93
C LEU A 299 11.95 3.52 7.31
N CYS A 300 12.83 4.13 8.12
CA CYS A 300 14.05 4.79 7.63
C CYS A 300 14.95 3.87 6.79
N TRP A 301 15.13 2.62 7.22
CA TRP A 301 15.97 1.66 6.50
C TRP A 301 15.30 1.05 5.27
N LEU A 302 13.97 1.16 5.12
CA LEU A 302 13.24 0.80 3.91
C LEU A 302 13.15 1.95 2.89
N MET A 303 13.44 3.20 3.30
CA MET A 303 13.40 4.37 2.41
C MET A 303 14.23 4.22 1.13
N PRO A 304 15.46 3.66 1.14
CA PRO A 304 16.25 3.52 -0.08
C PRO A 304 15.52 2.81 -1.23
N VAL A 305 14.66 1.84 -0.92
CA VAL A 305 13.86 1.12 -1.93
C VAL A 305 12.87 2.07 -2.61
N ASN A 306 12.19 2.91 -1.83
CA ASN A 306 11.20 3.87 -2.33
C ASN A 306 11.87 5.04 -3.05
N ILE A 307 13.03 5.49 -2.54
CA ILE A 307 13.84 6.55 -3.13
C ILE A 307 14.35 6.12 -4.52
N ALA A 308 14.96 4.94 -4.61
CA ALA A 308 15.50 4.40 -5.86
C ALA A 308 14.40 4.30 -6.93
N PHE A 309 13.24 3.75 -6.57
CA PHE A 309 12.12 3.63 -7.50
C PHE A 309 11.55 5.00 -7.90
N GLY A 310 11.29 5.90 -6.93
CA GLY A 310 10.69 7.21 -7.19
C GLY A 310 11.58 8.11 -8.05
N VAL A 311 12.89 8.15 -7.78
CA VAL A 311 13.87 8.92 -8.58
C VAL A 311 13.98 8.35 -10.00
N THR A 312 14.02 7.01 -10.14
CA THR A 312 14.12 6.39 -11.47
C THR A 312 12.83 6.60 -12.27
N ALA A 313 11.65 6.50 -11.65
CA ALA A 313 10.38 6.82 -12.30
C ALA A 313 10.34 8.30 -12.74
N GLY A 314 10.75 9.22 -11.86
CA GLY A 314 10.87 10.63 -12.19
C GLY A 314 11.85 10.91 -13.34
N PHE A 315 12.98 10.19 -13.39
CA PHE A 315 13.93 10.27 -14.50
C PHE A 315 13.30 9.84 -15.84
N LEU A 316 12.51 8.75 -15.83
CA LEU A 316 11.84 8.31 -17.05
C LEU A 316 10.85 9.35 -17.56
N PHE A 317 10.04 9.94 -16.69
CA PHE A 317 9.02 10.92 -17.08
C PHE A 317 9.62 12.28 -17.45
N SER A 318 10.69 12.74 -16.77
CA SER A 318 11.25 14.07 -16.96
C SER A 318 12.35 14.15 -18.02
N TYR A 319 13.01 13.04 -18.36
CA TYR A 319 14.18 13.07 -19.22
C TYR A 319 14.17 11.98 -20.31
N TYR A 320 13.98 10.72 -19.91
CA TYR A 320 14.21 9.59 -20.79
C TYR A 320 13.26 9.56 -21.99
N TYR A 321 11.97 9.73 -21.77
CA TYR A 321 11.00 9.65 -22.88
C TYR A 321 11.20 10.74 -23.90
N ASP A 322 11.51 11.96 -23.51
CA ASP A 322 11.70 13.08 -24.43
C ASP A 322 13.11 13.07 -25.05
N ASN A 323 14.16 12.99 -24.22
CA ASN A 323 15.54 13.20 -24.65
C ASN A 323 16.24 11.94 -25.19
N THR A 324 15.68 10.75 -24.93
CA THR A 324 16.26 9.49 -25.47
C THR A 324 15.30 8.82 -26.45
N VAL A 325 14.01 8.66 -26.08
CA VAL A 325 13.07 7.93 -26.94
C VAL A 325 12.56 8.81 -28.08
N ALA A 326 11.88 9.89 -27.76
CA ALA A 326 11.28 10.77 -28.77
C ALA A 326 12.33 11.40 -29.69
N ALA A 327 13.45 11.86 -29.11
CA ALA A 327 14.54 12.50 -29.86
C ALA A 327 15.19 11.61 -30.93
N TYR A 328 15.27 10.29 -30.70
CA TYR A 328 15.97 9.36 -31.61
C TYR A 328 15.05 8.37 -32.33
N LEU A 329 13.91 8.02 -31.74
CA LEU A 329 12.98 7.02 -32.29
C LEU A 329 11.64 7.64 -32.73
N GLY A 330 11.43 8.93 -32.45
CA GLY A 330 10.21 9.68 -32.77
C GLY A 330 9.11 9.53 -31.71
N ASP A 331 8.21 10.52 -31.66
CA ASP A 331 7.14 10.64 -30.64
C ASP A 331 6.19 9.44 -30.61
N ALA A 332 5.89 8.85 -31.77
CA ALA A 332 5.02 7.67 -31.86
C ALA A 332 5.56 6.44 -31.13
N SER A 333 6.88 6.35 -30.94
CA SER A 333 7.51 5.22 -30.24
C SER A 333 7.39 5.30 -28.72
N VAL A 334 7.17 6.50 -28.14
CA VAL A 334 7.12 6.71 -26.68
C VAL A 334 6.05 5.83 -26.02
N GLY A 335 4.88 5.73 -26.62
CA GLY A 335 3.80 4.91 -26.08
C GLY A 335 4.12 3.41 -26.06
N PHE A 336 4.65 2.88 -27.16
CA PHE A 336 5.07 1.47 -27.23
C PHE A 336 6.21 1.18 -26.26
N VAL A 337 7.20 2.05 -26.20
CA VAL A 337 8.35 1.95 -25.29
C VAL A 337 7.88 1.99 -23.83
N SER A 338 6.97 2.91 -23.48
CA SER A 338 6.44 3.03 -22.12
C SER A 338 5.60 1.82 -21.67
N ALA A 339 5.11 0.99 -22.58
CA ALA A 339 4.39 -0.24 -22.29
C ALA A 339 5.30 -1.43 -21.92
N ILE A 340 6.60 -1.38 -22.28
CA ILE A 340 7.54 -2.48 -22.04
C ILE A 340 7.78 -2.70 -20.55
N SER A 341 8.00 -1.62 -19.79
CA SER A 341 8.26 -1.71 -18.34
C SER A 341 7.09 -2.34 -17.57
N PRO A 342 5.83 -1.91 -17.72
CA PRO A 342 4.71 -2.59 -17.09
C PRO A 342 4.55 -4.03 -17.62
N GLY A 343 4.77 -4.31 -18.90
CA GLY A 343 4.75 -5.68 -19.44
C GLY A 343 5.77 -6.59 -18.75
N THR A 344 7.00 -6.16 -18.64
CA THR A 344 8.07 -6.88 -17.94
C THR A 344 7.73 -7.08 -16.45
N CYS A 345 7.23 -6.03 -15.79
CA CYS A 345 6.80 -6.10 -14.39
C CYS A 345 5.69 -7.14 -14.21
N SER A 346 4.67 -7.13 -15.06
CA SER A 346 3.56 -8.10 -15.01
C SER A 346 4.07 -9.55 -15.15
N MET A 347 4.94 -9.80 -16.11
CA MET A 347 5.49 -11.15 -16.37
C MET A 347 6.37 -11.66 -15.22
N LEU A 348 7.11 -10.76 -14.55
CA LEU A 348 8.07 -11.12 -13.51
C LEU A 348 7.50 -11.09 -12.10
N SER A 349 6.34 -10.48 -11.87
CA SER A 349 5.76 -10.31 -10.51
C SER A 349 5.57 -11.64 -9.78
N LEU A 350 5.00 -12.66 -10.43
CA LEU A 350 4.85 -14.01 -9.86
C LEU A 350 6.18 -14.76 -9.72
N PRO A 351 7.04 -14.85 -10.74
CA PRO A 351 8.36 -15.43 -10.61
C PRO A 351 9.18 -14.82 -9.45
N LEU A 352 9.16 -13.51 -9.28
CA LEU A 352 9.89 -12.85 -8.19
C LEU A 352 9.29 -13.16 -6.81
N ALA A 353 7.97 -13.34 -6.71
CA ALA A 353 7.34 -13.80 -5.47
C ALA A 353 7.82 -15.22 -5.09
N PHE A 354 7.91 -16.15 -6.04
CA PHE A 354 8.47 -17.48 -5.81
C PHE A 354 9.97 -17.45 -5.48
N LEU A 355 10.74 -16.58 -6.12
CA LEU A 355 12.14 -16.37 -5.77
C LEU A 355 12.30 -15.83 -4.35
N ALA A 356 11.40 -14.94 -3.90
CA ALA A 356 11.39 -14.42 -2.55
C ALA A 356 11.10 -15.50 -1.50
N GLU A 357 10.28 -16.50 -1.83
CA GLU A 357 10.03 -17.66 -0.96
C GLU A 357 11.23 -18.62 -0.91
N GLY A 358 11.85 -18.91 -2.07
CA GLY A 358 12.95 -19.88 -2.16
C GLY A 358 14.30 -19.34 -1.70
N PHE A 359 14.68 -18.14 -2.14
CA PHE A 359 15.98 -17.52 -1.89
C PHE A 359 15.94 -16.36 -0.88
N GLY A 360 14.74 -16.00 -0.41
CA GLY A 360 14.52 -14.91 0.52
C GLY A 360 14.36 -13.54 -0.16
N LYS A 361 13.67 -12.62 0.52
CA LYS A 361 13.38 -11.27 0.01
C LYS A 361 14.64 -10.44 -0.27
N SER A 362 15.76 -10.69 0.45
CA SER A 362 17.05 -10.03 0.20
C SER A 362 17.58 -10.25 -1.20
N PHE A 363 17.41 -11.47 -1.75
CA PHE A 363 17.84 -11.80 -3.10
C PHE A 363 17.05 -11.02 -4.15
N VAL A 364 15.73 -10.92 -3.96
CA VAL A 364 14.86 -10.18 -4.89
C VAL A 364 15.15 -8.67 -4.84
N ILE A 365 15.40 -8.11 -3.65
CA ILE A 365 15.84 -6.70 -3.52
C ILE A 365 17.19 -6.49 -4.23
N PHE A 366 18.11 -7.45 -4.16
CA PHE A 366 19.38 -7.40 -4.88
C PHE A 366 19.18 -7.34 -6.41
N LEU A 367 18.23 -8.11 -6.97
CA LEU A 367 17.87 -8.00 -8.39
C LEU A 367 17.35 -6.60 -8.74
N GLY A 368 16.50 -6.00 -7.88
CA GLY A 368 16.04 -4.62 -8.04
C GLY A 368 17.18 -3.61 -7.98
N THR A 369 18.12 -3.79 -7.04
CA THR A 369 19.33 -2.97 -6.91
C THR A 369 20.15 -2.97 -8.20
N ILE A 370 20.44 -4.15 -8.74
CA ILE A 370 21.20 -4.29 -9.99
C ILE A 370 20.46 -3.63 -11.14
N SER A 371 19.16 -3.89 -11.27
CA SER A 371 18.37 -3.37 -12.39
C SER A 371 18.33 -1.85 -12.42
N LEU A 372 18.00 -1.20 -11.30
CA LEU A 372 17.96 0.26 -11.22
C LEU A 372 19.38 0.87 -11.27
N GLY A 373 20.37 0.21 -10.65
CA GLY A 373 21.76 0.63 -10.67
C GLY A 373 22.35 0.63 -12.07
N ILE A 374 22.05 -0.39 -12.90
CA ILE A 374 22.50 -0.45 -14.30
C ILE A 374 21.90 0.71 -15.11
N ILE A 375 20.62 1.08 -14.93
CA ILE A 375 20.02 2.22 -15.61
C ILE A 375 20.85 3.50 -15.34
N GLY A 376 21.12 3.81 -14.08
CA GLY A 376 21.95 4.94 -13.73
C GLY A 376 23.37 4.84 -14.31
N THR A 377 23.99 3.66 -14.27
CA THR A 377 25.34 3.42 -14.79
C THR A 377 25.42 3.63 -16.30
N LEU A 378 24.41 3.20 -17.05
CA LEU A 378 24.34 3.44 -18.50
C LEU A 378 24.37 4.94 -18.80
N TYR A 379 23.57 5.75 -18.13
CA TYR A 379 23.54 7.20 -18.32
C TYR A 379 24.74 7.96 -17.73
N LEU A 380 25.48 7.34 -16.82
CA LEU A 380 26.71 7.92 -16.28
C LEU A 380 27.87 7.83 -17.30
N PHE A 381 27.95 6.73 -18.05
CA PHE A 381 29.11 6.41 -18.90
C PHE A 381 28.81 6.43 -20.41
N ILE A 382 27.56 6.35 -20.84
CA ILE A 382 27.16 6.26 -22.25
C ILE A 382 26.33 7.46 -22.63
N ASP A 383 26.69 8.10 -23.76
CA ASP A 383 25.97 9.27 -24.28
C ASP A 383 24.60 8.87 -24.84
N ASN A 384 23.62 9.79 -24.75
CA ASN A 384 22.26 9.59 -25.27
C ASN A 384 22.20 9.12 -26.72
N SER A 385 23.10 9.63 -27.57
CA SER A 385 23.15 9.23 -28.99
C SER A 385 23.38 7.73 -29.19
N LYS A 386 24.12 7.10 -28.28
CA LYS A 386 24.35 5.65 -28.29
C LYS A 386 23.23 4.87 -27.61
N LEU A 387 22.48 5.50 -26.70
CA LEU A 387 21.33 4.89 -26.01
C LEU A 387 20.02 5.05 -26.80
N GLY A 388 19.95 5.98 -27.76
CA GLY A 388 18.78 6.25 -28.58
C GLY A 388 18.52 5.23 -29.71
N ASN A 389 18.72 3.95 -29.44
CA ASN A 389 18.42 2.85 -30.38
C ASN A 389 17.50 1.82 -29.74
N TRP A 390 16.76 1.04 -30.56
CA TRP A 390 15.79 0.08 -30.08
C TRP A 390 16.32 -0.91 -29.04
N PRO A 391 17.48 -1.57 -29.24
CA PRO A 391 18.01 -2.52 -28.25
C PRO A 391 18.29 -1.87 -26.89
N ALA A 392 18.92 -0.70 -26.86
CA ALA A 392 19.24 -0.01 -25.61
C ALA A 392 17.97 0.47 -24.89
N VAL A 393 17.04 1.07 -25.63
CA VAL A 393 15.76 1.56 -25.12
C VAL A 393 14.92 0.43 -24.53
N ILE A 394 14.82 -0.71 -25.22
CA ILE A 394 14.12 -1.92 -24.71
C ILE A 394 14.82 -2.42 -23.45
N THR A 395 16.16 -2.50 -23.44
CA THR A 395 16.92 -2.95 -22.26
C THR A 395 16.65 -2.07 -21.05
N ILE A 396 16.67 -0.76 -21.18
CA ILE A 396 16.38 0.18 -20.09
C ILE A 396 14.97 -0.03 -19.55
N GLN A 397 13.98 -0.22 -20.42
CA GLN A 397 12.59 -0.46 -20.01
C GLN A 397 12.40 -1.83 -19.35
N VAL A 398 13.10 -2.86 -19.80
CA VAL A 398 13.11 -4.18 -19.15
C VAL A 398 13.73 -4.08 -17.75
N LEU A 399 14.87 -3.40 -17.61
CA LEU A 399 15.50 -3.16 -16.31
C LEU A 399 14.56 -2.36 -15.36
N MET A 400 13.90 -1.32 -15.86
CA MET A 400 12.90 -0.59 -15.08
C MET A 400 11.73 -1.50 -14.68
N GLY A 401 11.28 -2.38 -15.58
CA GLY A 401 10.23 -3.37 -15.29
C GLY A 401 10.61 -4.35 -14.19
N ILE A 402 11.87 -4.81 -14.14
CA ILE A 402 12.39 -5.65 -13.04
C ILE A 402 12.39 -4.86 -11.73
N GLY A 403 12.96 -3.65 -11.71
CA GLY A 403 12.97 -2.79 -10.52
C GLY A 403 11.57 -2.50 -10.00
N ARG A 404 10.62 -2.24 -10.91
CA ARG A 404 9.22 -2.03 -10.59
C ARG A 404 8.56 -3.30 -10.01
N ALA A 405 8.82 -4.49 -10.56
CA ALA A 405 8.28 -5.74 -10.05
C ALA A 405 8.77 -6.05 -8.63
N VAL A 406 10.01 -5.68 -8.31
CA VAL A 406 10.55 -5.77 -6.95
C VAL A 406 9.82 -4.82 -6.01
N TRP A 407 9.62 -3.55 -6.39
CA TRP A 407 8.95 -2.55 -5.57
C TRP A 407 7.47 -2.87 -5.35
N GLU A 408 6.74 -3.21 -6.43
CA GLU A 408 5.29 -3.47 -6.40
C GLU A 408 4.92 -4.80 -5.74
N GLY A 409 5.77 -5.81 -5.90
CA GLY A 409 5.55 -7.14 -5.34
C GLY A 409 6.17 -7.27 -3.95
N VAL A 410 7.45 -7.61 -3.92
CA VAL A 410 8.17 -7.95 -2.68
C VAL A 410 8.28 -6.75 -1.73
N GLY A 411 8.38 -5.53 -2.26
CA GLY A 411 8.38 -4.31 -1.45
C GLY A 411 7.17 -4.22 -0.53
N LYS A 412 5.96 -4.37 -1.06
CA LYS A 412 4.71 -4.34 -0.26
C LYS A 412 4.64 -5.47 0.77
N ALA A 413 5.08 -6.68 0.38
CA ALA A 413 5.09 -7.81 1.30
C ALA A 413 6.03 -7.59 2.50
N ILE A 414 7.11 -6.82 2.34
CA ILE A 414 8.00 -6.46 3.44
C ILE A 414 7.29 -5.55 4.46
N TYR A 415 6.49 -4.59 4.00
CA TYR A 415 5.72 -3.72 4.90
C TYR A 415 4.72 -4.50 5.74
N VAL A 416 4.03 -5.47 5.14
CA VAL A 416 3.08 -6.35 5.86
C VAL A 416 3.79 -7.19 6.93
N ASP A 417 5.05 -7.62 6.69
CA ASP A 417 5.81 -8.43 7.65
C ASP A 417 6.36 -7.62 8.84
N VAL A 418 6.65 -6.34 8.61
CA VAL A 418 7.43 -5.51 9.55
C VAL A 418 6.54 -4.65 10.43
N PHE A 419 5.39 -4.21 9.93
CA PHE A 419 4.51 -3.28 10.62
C PHE A 419 3.27 -3.97 11.15
N ASP A 420 2.91 -3.66 12.40
CA ASP A 420 1.66 -4.11 13.02
C ASP A 420 0.45 -3.45 12.33
N GLU A 421 -0.72 -4.04 12.47
CA GLU A 421 -1.96 -3.61 11.79
C GLU A 421 -2.30 -2.13 12.04
N ASN A 422 -2.01 -1.62 13.25
CA ASN A 422 -2.26 -0.22 13.61
C ASN A 422 -1.37 0.78 12.86
N ASP A 423 -0.11 0.42 12.59
CA ASP A 423 0.88 1.28 11.93
C ASP A 423 0.93 1.07 10.41
N LEU A 424 0.35 -0.04 9.92
CA LEU A 424 0.45 -0.45 8.53
C LEU A 424 -0.11 0.59 7.55
N ALA A 425 -1.21 1.26 7.92
CA ALA A 425 -1.80 2.32 7.11
C ALA A 425 -0.84 3.51 6.95
N ALA A 426 -0.20 3.94 8.05
CA ALA A 426 0.77 5.02 8.04
C ALA A 426 2.06 4.62 7.30
N ALA A 427 2.49 3.36 7.44
CA ALA A 427 3.66 2.82 6.75
C ALA A 427 3.47 2.77 5.23
N PHE A 428 2.34 2.30 4.72
CA PHE A 428 2.02 2.35 3.30
C PHE A 428 1.89 3.77 2.79
N SER A 429 1.23 4.66 3.54
CA SER A 429 1.12 6.08 3.17
C SER A 429 2.50 6.74 3.10
N ALA A 430 3.43 6.43 4.02
CA ALA A 430 4.81 6.91 3.97
C ALA A 430 5.58 6.38 2.75
N MET A 431 5.41 5.10 2.41
CA MET A 431 5.98 4.50 1.20
C MET A 431 5.57 5.27 -0.05
N TYR A 432 4.27 5.49 -0.24
CA TYR A 432 3.74 6.20 -1.40
C TYR A 432 4.08 7.68 -1.39
N MET A 433 4.08 8.33 -0.21
CA MET A 433 4.47 9.72 -0.06
C MET A 433 5.92 9.95 -0.51
N VAL A 434 6.86 9.11 -0.06
CA VAL A 434 8.28 9.23 -0.45
C VAL A 434 8.46 9.00 -1.94
N THR A 435 7.82 7.99 -2.51
CA THR A 435 7.89 7.72 -3.94
C THR A 435 7.31 8.87 -4.75
N GLY A 436 6.12 9.34 -4.40
CA GLY A 436 5.47 10.47 -5.08
C GLY A 436 6.24 11.78 -4.97
N MET A 437 6.79 12.07 -3.77
CA MET A 437 7.63 13.24 -3.53
C MET A 437 8.86 13.25 -4.43
N LEU A 438 9.55 12.12 -4.56
CA LEU A 438 10.74 12.05 -5.38
C LEU A 438 10.44 12.06 -6.87
N THR A 439 9.35 11.45 -7.30
CA THR A 439 8.87 11.59 -8.68
C THR A 439 8.54 13.05 -8.98
N PHE A 440 7.80 13.73 -8.11
CA PHE A 440 7.46 15.14 -8.20
C PHE A 440 8.70 16.04 -8.24
N LEU A 441 9.62 15.87 -7.28
CA LEU A 441 10.86 16.65 -7.23
C LEU A 441 11.71 16.44 -8.48
N SER A 442 11.78 15.22 -9.00
CA SER A 442 12.52 14.90 -10.22
C SER A 442 11.97 15.64 -11.44
N LEU A 443 10.63 15.79 -11.56
CA LEU A 443 10.00 16.53 -12.65
C LEU A 443 10.43 18.01 -12.70
N PHE A 444 10.73 18.62 -11.55
CA PHE A 444 11.17 20.01 -11.47
C PHE A 444 12.69 20.18 -11.48
N VAL A 445 13.42 19.25 -10.88
CA VAL A 445 14.88 19.35 -10.71
C VAL A 445 15.62 18.85 -11.94
N PHE A 446 15.20 17.74 -12.53
CA PHE A 446 15.95 17.08 -13.59
C PHE A 446 16.10 17.90 -14.88
N PRO A 447 15.13 18.71 -15.33
CA PRO A 447 15.35 19.59 -16.47
C PRO A 447 16.48 20.63 -16.29
N ASN A 448 16.88 20.88 -15.02
CA ASN A 448 17.87 21.91 -14.67
C ASN A 448 19.24 21.34 -14.25
N VAL A 449 19.41 20.01 -14.26
CA VAL A 449 20.68 19.37 -13.86
C VAL A 449 21.23 18.48 -14.98
N SER A 450 22.53 18.20 -14.94
CA SER A 450 23.13 17.33 -15.94
C SER A 450 22.68 15.88 -15.79
N VAL A 451 22.65 15.13 -16.89
CA VAL A 451 22.29 13.72 -16.90
C VAL A 451 23.19 12.88 -15.98
N LYS A 452 24.44 13.26 -15.78
CA LYS A 452 25.37 12.59 -14.86
C LYS A 452 24.94 12.72 -13.40
N VAL A 453 24.42 13.90 -13.01
CA VAL A 453 23.85 14.11 -11.67
C VAL A 453 22.60 13.26 -11.49
N MET A 454 21.69 13.23 -12.48
CA MET A 454 20.51 12.34 -12.46
C MET A 454 20.91 10.89 -12.28
N ALA A 455 21.92 10.42 -13.03
CA ALA A 455 22.45 9.06 -12.94
C ALA A 455 22.97 8.72 -11.53
N ILE A 456 23.72 9.63 -10.90
CA ILE A 456 24.21 9.45 -9.53
C ILE A 456 23.03 9.38 -8.53
N LEU A 457 22.02 10.23 -8.70
CA LEU A 457 20.82 10.22 -7.86
C LEU A 457 20.00 8.91 -7.98
N ILE A 458 20.12 8.16 -9.08
CA ILE A 458 19.57 6.82 -9.24
C ILE A 458 20.48 5.77 -8.58
N ILE A 459 21.79 5.81 -8.84
CA ILE A 459 22.75 4.79 -8.40
C ILE A 459 22.84 4.73 -6.86
N VAL A 460 22.98 5.88 -6.20
CA VAL A 460 23.23 5.93 -4.75
C VAL A 460 22.11 5.26 -3.95
N PRO A 461 20.82 5.61 -4.11
CA PRO A 461 19.76 4.92 -3.37
C PRO A 461 19.59 3.46 -3.81
N ALA A 462 19.84 3.12 -5.08
CA ALA A 462 19.80 1.75 -5.55
C ALA A 462 20.82 0.89 -4.78
N LEU A 463 22.06 1.33 -4.63
CA LEU A 463 23.09 0.61 -3.86
C LEU A 463 22.74 0.48 -2.35
N MET A 464 21.96 1.40 -1.80
CA MET A 464 21.51 1.36 -0.41
C MET A 464 20.32 0.42 -0.15
N MET A 465 19.64 -0.09 -1.19
CA MET A 465 18.46 -0.95 -1.01
C MET A 465 18.78 -2.24 -0.22
N VAL A 466 19.82 -2.96 -0.61
CA VAL A 466 20.21 -4.23 0.04
C VAL A 466 20.70 -4.02 1.46
N PRO A 467 21.67 -3.10 1.75
CA PRO A 467 22.09 -2.81 3.11
C PRO A 467 20.91 -2.39 4.00
N GLY A 468 20.05 -1.48 3.52
CA GLY A 468 18.89 -1.03 4.26
C GLY A 468 17.97 -2.19 4.66
N TYR A 469 17.62 -3.05 3.71
CA TYR A 469 16.78 -4.20 4.02
C TYR A 469 17.43 -5.22 4.97
N LYS A 470 18.75 -5.47 4.84
CA LYS A 470 19.45 -6.37 5.77
C LYS A 470 19.40 -5.86 7.21
N VAL A 471 19.51 -4.55 7.43
CA VAL A 471 19.34 -3.95 8.76
C VAL A 471 17.93 -4.19 9.30
N VAL A 472 16.89 -4.01 8.46
CA VAL A 472 15.50 -4.30 8.84
C VAL A 472 15.34 -5.76 9.25
N GLN A 473 15.82 -6.69 8.43
CA GLN A 473 15.75 -8.12 8.70
C GLN A 473 16.45 -8.52 9.99
N ALA A 474 17.64 -7.98 10.27
CA ALA A 474 18.39 -8.25 11.50
C ALA A 474 17.64 -7.74 12.75
N ARG A 475 17.08 -6.53 12.67
CA ARG A 475 16.31 -5.94 13.78
C ARG A 475 14.99 -6.69 14.02
N SER A 476 14.26 -7.06 12.98
CA SER A 476 13.02 -7.83 13.10
C SER A 476 13.27 -9.17 13.80
N ARG A 477 14.29 -9.93 13.38
CA ARG A 477 14.67 -11.18 14.03
C ARG A 477 15.01 -11.00 15.53
N ARG A 478 15.71 -9.91 15.87
CA ARG A 478 16.04 -9.60 17.27
C ARG A 478 14.78 -9.30 18.08
N THR A 479 13.85 -8.54 17.54
CA THR A 479 12.58 -8.22 18.21
C THR A 479 11.73 -9.48 18.44
N GLU A 480 11.67 -10.37 17.46
CA GLU A 480 10.96 -11.65 17.61
C GLU A 480 11.60 -12.56 18.65
N SER A 481 12.94 -12.63 18.69
CA SER A 481 13.65 -13.42 19.70
C SER A 481 13.40 -12.90 21.10
N LEU A 482 13.35 -11.58 21.30
CA LEU A 482 13.02 -10.96 22.59
C LEU A 482 11.56 -11.25 22.99
N LYS A 483 10.60 -11.11 22.06
CA LYS A 483 9.19 -11.44 22.32
C LYS A 483 9.01 -12.92 22.71
N ARG A 484 9.73 -13.85 22.09
CA ARG A 484 9.72 -15.27 22.44
C ARG A 484 10.32 -15.52 23.84
N SER A 485 11.43 -14.87 24.17
CA SER A 485 12.07 -14.95 25.48
C SER A 485 11.15 -14.44 26.59
N ASP A 486 10.50 -13.28 26.39
CA ASP A 486 9.54 -12.72 27.34
C ASP A 486 8.31 -13.60 27.55
N LYS A 487 7.82 -14.24 26.47
CA LYS A 487 6.72 -15.20 26.56
C LYS A 487 7.12 -16.42 27.38
N MET A 488 8.30 -17.03 27.13
CA MET A 488 8.80 -18.15 27.91
C MET A 488 8.98 -17.78 29.39
N LEU A 489 9.44 -16.56 29.68
CA LEU A 489 9.60 -16.07 31.05
C LEU A 489 8.25 -15.92 31.78
N LYS A 490 7.23 -15.43 31.06
CA LYS A 490 5.86 -15.32 31.60
C LYS A 490 5.23 -16.68 31.83
N ASP A 491 5.39 -17.62 30.89
CA ASP A 491 4.88 -18.98 31.00
C ASP A 491 5.58 -19.72 32.17
N HIS A 492 6.88 -19.52 32.35
CA HIS A 492 7.64 -20.04 33.50
C HIS A 492 7.15 -19.45 34.84
N LYS A 493 6.93 -18.14 34.92
CA LYS A 493 6.39 -17.50 36.13
C LYS A 493 4.97 -17.98 36.45
N GLY A 494 4.11 -18.15 35.43
CA GLY A 494 2.77 -18.70 35.60
C GLY A 494 2.80 -20.12 36.16
N MET A 495 3.75 -20.95 35.78
CA MET A 495 3.92 -22.32 36.25
C MET A 495 4.38 -22.40 37.73
N TRP A 496 5.19 -21.41 38.19
CA TRP A 496 5.61 -21.33 39.59
C TRP A 496 4.50 -20.87 40.53
N TRP A 497 3.56 -20.03 40.07
CA TRP A 497 2.41 -19.59 40.87
C TRP A 497 1.28 -20.60 40.89
N SER A 498 1.18 -21.50 39.93
CA SER A 498 0.20 -22.61 39.94
C SER A 498 0.66 -23.84 40.74
N ALA A 499 1.97 -23.92 41.06
CA ALA A 499 2.56 -24.93 41.91
C ALA A 499 2.75 -24.44 43.37
N GLY A 500 1.79 -23.65 43.85
CA GLY A 500 1.74 -23.32 45.28
C GLY A 500 1.66 -24.62 46.12
N PRO A 501 2.48 -24.77 47.19
CA PRO A 501 2.41 -25.95 48.00
C PRO A 501 0.98 -26.09 48.59
N SER A 502 0.37 -27.25 48.37
CA SER A 502 -0.81 -27.66 49.12
C SER A 502 -0.42 -27.67 50.60
N VAL A 503 -0.73 -26.60 51.30
CA VAL A 503 -0.60 -26.55 52.75
C VAL A 503 -1.62 -27.58 53.32
N SER A 504 -1.12 -28.75 53.62
CA SER A 504 -1.83 -29.67 54.52
C SER A 504 -1.90 -29.02 55.90
N GLU A 505 -3.11 -28.71 56.33
CA GLU A 505 -3.41 -28.34 57.72
C GLU A 505 -2.81 -29.36 58.67
N THR A 506 -1.78 -28.97 59.42
CA THR A 506 -1.39 -29.68 60.65
C THR A 506 -1.16 -28.64 61.75
N THR A 507 -2.11 -28.66 62.71
CA THR A 507 -2.04 -28.37 64.17
C THR A 507 -1.15 -27.25 64.68
N PRO A 508 -1.67 -26.37 65.55
CA PRO A 508 -0.91 -25.29 66.17
C PRO A 508 -0.07 -25.78 67.36
N LEU A 509 1.21 -25.49 67.35
CA LEU A 509 2.08 -25.54 68.53
C LEU A 509 2.47 -24.11 68.97
N SER A 510 2.39 -23.96 70.31
CA SER A 510 2.59 -22.78 71.14
C SER A 510 3.85 -21.98 70.92
N PRO A 511 3.90 -20.72 71.38
CA PRO A 511 5.02 -19.82 71.16
C PRO A 511 6.08 -19.93 72.26
N GLU A 512 7.32 -20.03 71.85
CA GLU A 512 8.50 -19.67 72.70
C GLU A 512 9.25 -18.48 72.13
N GLN A 513 9.59 -17.58 73.01
CA GLN A 513 10.24 -16.30 72.82
C GLN A 513 11.80 -16.40 72.88
N PRO A 514 12.56 -15.30 72.78
CA PRO A 514 13.49 -15.00 71.68
C PRO A 514 14.94 -15.05 72.16
N GLY A 515 15.84 -15.24 71.22
CA GLY A 515 17.30 -15.11 71.39
C GLY A 515 17.90 -14.09 70.46
N ALA A 516 18.40 -13.02 71.07
CA ALA A 516 19.18 -11.96 70.45
C ALA A 516 20.58 -12.46 70.00
N GLY A 517 21.05 -11.94 68.89
CA GLY A 517 22.44 -12.22 68.46
C GLY A 517 22.81 -11.48 67.18
N SER A 518 23.25 -10.25 67.34
CA SER A 518 24.39 -9.50 66.78
C SER A 518 24.82 -9.73 65.32
N CYS A 519 24.69 -8.72 64.59
CA CYS A 519 25.72 -7.92 63.90
C CYS A 519 26.92 -8.66 63.35
N GLU A 520 27.11 -8.64 62.02
CA GLU A 520 28.41 -8.25 61.48
C GLU A 520 28.31 -7.88 59.97
N SER A 521 28.88 -6.73 59.73
CA SER A 521 29.13 -6.10 58.45
C SER A 521 30.17 -6.87 57.61
N ARG A 522 30.03 -6.88 56.30
CA ARG A 522 31.20 -6.79 55.40
C ARG A 522 30.81 -6.08 54.10
N ARG A 523 31.53 -4.98 53.96
CA ARG A 523 31.68 -4.20 52.72
C ARG A 523 32.68 -4.88 51.79
N ASP A 524 32.57 -4.40 50.55
CA ASP A 524 33.57 -4.22 49.50
C ASP A 524 34.15 -5.47 48.83
N VAL A 525 34.05 -5.48 47.51
CA VAL A 525 35.17 -5.25 46.58
C VAL A 525 34.67 -5.15 45.15
N GLU A 526 35.06 -4.07 44.51
CA GLU A 526 35.14 -3.76 43.07
C GLU A 526 35.74 -4.89 42.22
N GLN A 527 35.25 -5.11 41.06
CA GLN A 527 35.91 -4.92 39.75
C GLN A 527 34.93 -5.14 38.62
#